data_0d834b5b9236b5affe7d2a193ea50072
#
_entry.id   0d834b5b9236b5affe7d2a193ea50072
#
_cell.length_a   1.000
_cell.length_b   1.000
_cell.length_c   1.000
_cell.angle_alpha   90.00
_cell.angle_beta   90.00
_cell.angle_gamma   90.00
#
_symmetry.space_group_name_H-M   'P 1'
#
loop_
_entity.id
_entity.type
_entity.pdbx_description
1 polymer ?
#
loop_
_entity_poly.entity_id
_entity_poly.type
_entity_poly.pdbx_seq_one_letter_code
_entity_poly.pdbx_strand_id
1 'polypeptide(L)'
;SNWTINPRMVNELRIGFLRPKTDLNRDARSAGPMLLANSWTNPLDPSFPRSQGSRVFEIADSMSHGKGSHVFKYGVDYRRVRLETVDFSGTYPNVTFDTGFGNAPSSAVGPSEQLEISTRDRQTFERLYNDLLGRIESVGQTFNSSLTTVFPAGTPRERAFTSNEF
;
A
#
# COMPACT_ATOMS: atom_id res chain seq x y z
N SER A 1 -17.30 -17.24 -26.80
CA SER A 1 -17.75 -18.14 -27.87
C SER A 1 -19.20 -17.81 -28.22
N ASN A 2 -19.48 -17.60 -29.52
CA ASN A 2 -20.83 -17.37 -30.03
C ASN A 2 -21.30 -18.62 -30.78
N TRP A 3 -22.50 -19.09 -30.42
CA TRP A 3 -23.08 -20.29 -31.02
C TRP A 3 -24.48 -20.01 -31.56
N THR A 4 -24.64 -20.11 -32.87
CA THR A 4 -25.94 -20.03 -33.53
C THR A 4 -26.61 -21.39 -33.49
N ILE A 5 -27.58 -21.55 -32.59
CA ILE A 5 -28.32 -22.81 -32.42
C ILE A 5 -29.27 -23.03 -33.64
N ASN A 6 -29.92 -21.96 -34.07
CA ASN A 6 -30.72 -21.92 -35.28
C ASN A 6 -30.85 -20.46 -35.75
N PRO A 7 -31.47 -20.19 -36.94
CA PRO A 7 -31.58 -18.82 -37.49
C PRO A 7 -32.27 -17.79 -36.58
N ARG A 8 -32.93 -18.22 -35.53
CA ARG A 8 -33.67 -17.36 -34.59
C ARG A 8 -33.11 -17.41 -33.19
N MET A 9 -32.05 -18.19 -32.95
CA MET A 9 -31.52 -18.41 -31.58
C MET A 9 -30.00 -18.39 -31.60
N VAL A 10 -29.44 -17.47 -30.83
CA VAL A 10 -27.99 -17.30 -30.66
C VAL A 10 -27.68 -17.31 -29.16
N ASN A 11 -26.69 -18.09 -28.78
CA ASN A 11 -26.11 -18.10 -27.47
C ASN A 11 -24.71 -17.52 -27.52
N GLU A 12 -24.34 -16.74 -26.48
CA GLU A 12 -23.01 -16.17 -26.29
C GLU A 12 -22.51 -16.55 -24.90
N LEU A 13 -21.48 -17.40 -24.85
CA LEU A 13 -20.77 -17.75 -23.62
C LEU A 13 -19.42 -17.05 -23.57
N ARG A 14 -19.17 -16.33 -22.49
CA ARG A 14 -17.89 -15.70 -22.17
C ARG A 14 -17.34 -16.31 -20.89
N ILE A 15 -16.08 -16.70 -20.90
CA ILE A 15 -15.34 -17.13 -19.71
C ILE A 15 -14.07 -16.32 -19.68
N GLY A 16 -13.82 -15.64 -18.55
CA GLY A 16 -12.67 -14.80 -18.33
C GLY A 16 -11.91 -15.21 -17.07
N PHE A 17 -10.59 -15.16 -17.16
CA PHE A 17 -9.71 -15.28 -16.02
C PHE A 17 -8.62 -14.23 -16.10
N LEU A 18 -8.48 -13.42 -15.02
CA LEU A 18 -7.47 -12.39 -14.93
C LEU A 18 -6.74 -12.53 -13.59
N ARG A 19 -5.40 -12.44 -13.63
CA ARG A 19 -4.54 -12.53 -12.43
C ARG A 19 -3.45 -11.45 -12.44
N PRO A 20 -3.81 -10.16 -12.32
CA PRO A 20 -2.82 -9.13 -12.16
C PRO A 20 -2.11 -9.27 -10.82
N LYS A 21 -0.81 -8.97 -10.81
CA LYS A 21 0.01 -8.85 -9.62
C LYS A 21 0.87 -7.59 -9.73
N THR A 22 0.87 -6.80 -8.67
CA THR A 22 1.72 -5.61 -8.56
C THR A 22 2.63 -5.80 -7.36
N ASP A 23 3.93 -5.78 -7.59
CA ASP A 23 4.94 -5.82 -6.55
C ASP A 23 5.66 -4.46 -6.52
N LEU A 24 5.49 -3.74 -5.44
CA LEU A 24 6.19 -2.50 -5.15
C LEU A 24 7.34 -2.85 -4.21
N ASN A 25 8.52 -3.00 -4.78
CA ASN A 25 9.72 -3.40 -4.07
C ASN A 25 10.66 -2.20 -3.94
N ARG A 26 11.56 -2.28 -2.94
CA ARG A 26 12.72 -1.40 -2.86
C ARG A 26 13.86 -2.00 -3.65
N ASP A 27 14.69 -1.15 -4.23
CA ASP A 27 15.93 -1.58 -4.88
C ASP A 27 16.93 -2.16 -3.87
N ALA A 28 16.88 -1.69 -2.62
CA ALA A 28 17.66 -2.23 -1.53
C ALA A 28 16.75 -2.92 -0.50
N ARG A 29 16.93 -4.22 -0.29
CA ARG A 29 16.32 -4.98 0.81
C ARG A 29 17.06 -4.67 2.11
N SER A 30 16.78 -3.54 2.73
CA SER A 30 17.28 -3.26 4.07
C SER A 30 16.33 -3.85 5.09
N ALA A 31 16.81 -4.80 5.88
CA ALA A 31 16.14 -5.31 7.07
C ALA A 31 16.39 -4.42 8.30
N GLY A 32 17.11 -3.32 8.13
CA GLY A 32 17.48 -2.39 9.19
C GLY A 32 16.44 -1.30 9.43
N PRO A 33 16.68 -0.46 10.43
CA PRO A 33 15.82 0.66 10.75
C PRO A 33 15.77 1.66 9.57
N MET A 34 14.61 2.30 9.39
CA MET A 34 14.42 3.41 8.46
C MET A 34 14.82 4.70 9.15
N LEU A 35 15.76 5.43 8.56
CA LEU A 35 16.20 6.72 9.08
C LEU A 35 15.39 7.81 8.39
N LEU A 36 14.54 8.49 9.15
CA LEU A 36 13.68 9.57 8.67
C LEU A 36 14.29 10.91 9.11
N ALA A 37 15.01 11.56 8.21
CA ALA A 37 15.59 12.87 8.41
C ALA A 37 14.72 13.95 7.77
N ASN A 38 14.59 15.11 8.41
CA ASN A 38 13.84 16.24 7.89
C ASN A 38 14.67 17.15 6.99
N SER A 39 16.00 17.07 7.09
CA SER A 39 16.94 17.97 6.39
C SER A 39 17.38 17.45 5.02
N TRP A 40 17.12 16.18 4.70
CA TRP A 40 17.44 15.59 3.39
C TRP A 40 16.38 14.58 2.96
N THR A 41 16.40 14.21 1.68
CA THR A 41 15.53 13.17 1.15
C THR A 41 15.91 11.80 1.71
N ASN A 42 14.95 11.11 2.31
CA ASN A 42 15.17 9.78 2.83
C ASN A 42 15.46 8.80 1.68
N PRO A 43 16.53 8.01 1.77
CA PRO A 43 16.92 7.06 0.73
C PRO A 43 15.98 5.85 0.66
N LEU A 44 15.22 5.59 1.72
CA LEU A 44 14.31 4.47 1.82
C LEU A 44 12.89 4.96 2.11
N ASP A 45 11.91 4.46 1.36
CA ASP A 45 10.50 4.71 1.63
C ASP A 45 9.96 3.68 2.63
N PRO A 46 9.45 4.09 3.80
CA PRO A 46 8.90 3.19 4.81
C PRO A 46 7.61 2.48 4.36
N SER A 47 6.99 2.92 3.28
CA SER A 47 5.77 2.32 2.72
C SER A 47 6.02 1.01 1.96
N PHE A 48 7.28 0.65 1.70
CA PHE A 48 7.65 -0.52 0.94
C PHE A 48 8.48 -1.54 1.77
N PRO A 49 8.50 -2.81 1.37
CA PRO A 49 7.84 -3.42 0.22
C PRO A 49 6.35 -3.69 0.43
N ARG A 50 5.61 -3.71 -0.67
CA ARG A 50 4.18 -4.05 -0.71
C ARG A 50 3.85 -4.86 -1.94
N SER A 51 3.04 -5.89 -1.79
CA SER A 51 2.57 -6.74 -2.88
C SER A 51 1.06 -6.80 -2.87
N GLN A 52 0.46 -6.68 -4.04
CA GLN A 52 -0.98 -6.82 -4.22
C GLN A 52 -1.27 -7.69 -5.43
N GLY A 53 -2.04 -8.75 -5.25
CA GLY A 53 -2.52 -9.61 -6.30
C GLY A 53 -4.04 -9.67 -6.32
N SER A 54 -4.64 -9.75 -7.49
CA SER A 54 -6.05 -10.07 -7.62
C SER A 54 -6.25 -11.26 -8.56
N ARG A 55 -7.27 -12.04 -8.28
CA ARG A 55 -7.74 -13.13 -9.16
C ARG A 55 -9.19 -12.85 -9.47
N VAL A 56 -9.49 -12.69 -10.74
CA VAL A 56 -10.84 -12.46 -11.22
C VAL A 56 -11.21 -13.65 -12.10
N PHE A 57 -12.29 -14.30 -11.77
CA PHE A 57 -12.93 -15.30 -12.60
C PHE A 57 -14.32 -14.78 -12.96
N GLU A 58 -14.65 -14.83 -14.23
CA GLU A 58 -15.93 -14.38 -14.77
C GLU A 58 -16.49 -15.42 -15.72
N ILE A 59 -17.75 -15.69 -15.61
CA ILE A 59 -18.54 -16.48 -16.56
C ILE A 59 -19.84 -15.74 -16.82
N ALA A 60 -20.09 -15.43 -18.09
CA ALA A 60 -21.30 -14.78 -18.54
C ALA A 60 -21.91 -15.60 -19.68
N ASP A 61 -23.18 -15.91 -19.55
CA ASP A 61 -23.95 -16.58 -20.60
C ASP A 61 -25.15 -15.74 -20.98
N SER A 62 -25.35 -15.51 -22.25
CA SER A 62 -26.49 -14.76 -22.76
C SER A 62 -27.10 -15.42 -23.98
N MET A 63 -28.42 -15.46 -24.03
CA MET A 63 -29.18 -16.03 -25.12
C MET A 63 -30.14 -15.01 -25.73
N SER A 64 -30.14 -14.94 -27.03
CA SER A 64 -31.11 -14.18 -27.81
C SER A 64 -32.02 -15.14 -28.61
N HIS A 65 -33.32 -14.96 -28.46
CA HIS A 65 -34.32 -15.79 -29.14
C HIS A 65 -35.36 -14.93 -29.83
N GLY A 66 -35.49 -15.07 -31.15
CA GLY A 66 -36.50 -14.41 -31.99
C GLY A 66 -37.76 -15.26 -32.15
N LYS A 67 -38.92 -14.68 -31.79
CA LYS A 67 -40.24 -15.33 -32.00
C LYS A 67 -41.23 -14.33 -32.59
N GLY A 68 -41.58 -14.54 -33.86
CA GLY A 68 -42.40 -13.58 -34.62
C GLY A 68 -41.69 -12.26 -34.78
N SER A 69 -42.31 -11.16 -34.35
CA SER A 69 -41.76 -9.80 -34.36
C SER A 69 -41.00 -9.45 -33.07
N HIS A 70 -40.88 -10.38 -32.13
CA HIS A 70 -40.24 -10.15 -30.82
C HIS A 70 -38.88 -10.80 -30.75
N VAL A 71 -37.94 -10.13 -30.03
CA VAL A 71 -36.64 -10.69 -29.67
C VAL A 71 -36.51 -10.68 -28.14
N PHE A 72 -36.34 -11.86 -27.57
CA PHE A 72 -36.09 -12.05 -26.12
C PHE A 72 -34.59 -12.20 -25.91
N LYS A 73 -34.07 -11.46 -24.94
CA LYS A 73 -32.67 -11.61 -24.45
C LYS A 73 -32.70 -11.93 -22.98
N TYR A 74 -31.97 -12.94 -22.59
CA TYR A 74 -31.80 -13.35 -21.18
C TYR A 74 -30.39 -13.91 -21.00
N GLY A 75 -29.90 -13.82 -19.77
CA GLY A 75 -28.56 -14.29 -19.47
C GLY A 75 -28.27 -14.26 -17.98
N VAL A 76 -27.11 -14.77 -17.63
CA VAL A 76 -26.56 -14.77 -16.28
C VAL A 76 -25.11 -14.36 -16.35
N ASP A 77 -24.68 -13.57 -15.38
CA ASP A 77 -23.29 -13.18 -15.17
C ASP A 77 -22.89 -13.60 -13.73
N TYR A 78 -21.73 -14.24 -13.61
CA TYR A 78 -21.13 -14.55 -12.34
C TYR A 78 -19.70 -14.12 -12.34
N ARG A 79 -19.32 -13.29 -11.34
CA ARG A 79 -17.97 -12.79 -11.18
C ARG A 79 -17.48 -13.06 -9.76
N ARG A 80 -16.30 -13.66 -9.66
CA ARG A 80 -15.60 -13.87 -8.40
C ARG A 80 -14.29 -13.12 -8.39
N VAL A 81 -14.13 -12.23 -7.42
CA VAL A 81 -12.90 -11.47 -7.22
C VAL A 81 -12.26 -11.89 -5.91
N ARG A 82 -10.98 -12.24 -5.95
CA ARG A 82 -10.16 -12.47 -4.76
C ARG A 82 -8.98 -11.51 -4.78
N LEU A 83 -8.88 -10.68 -3.75
CA LEU A 83 -7.79 -9.75 -3.53
C LEU A 83 -6.88 -10.28 -2.43
N GLU A 84 -5.57 -10.31 -2.69
CA GLU A 84 -4.54 -10.68 -1.73
C GLU A 84 -3.55 -9.53 -1.62
N THR A 85 -3.26 -9.08 -0.40
CA THR A 85 -2.30 -7.99 -0.13
C THR A 85 -1.33 -8.43 0.95
N VAL A 86 -0.03 -8.22 0.69
CA VAL A 86 1.06 -8.37 1.66
C VAL A 86 1.71 -7.01 1.82
N ASP A 87 1.75 -6.47 3.04
CA ASP A 87 2.20 -5.12 3.32
C ASP A 87 3.20 -5.11 4.48
N PHE A 88 4.40 -4.61 4.22
CA PHE A 88 5.48 -4.46 5.19
C PHE A 88 5.60 -3.04 5.74
N SER A 89 4.68 -2.13 5.38
CA SER A 89 4.73 -0.74 5.82
C SER A 89 4.82 -0.64 7.34
N GLY A 90 5.82 0.09 7.82
CA GLY A 90 6.05 0.34 9.26
C GLY A 90 6.47 -0.87 10.07
N THR A 91 6.68 -2.06 9.49
CA THR A 91 7.09 -3.28 10.23
C THR A 91 8.56 -3.24 10.67
N TYR A 92 9.36 -2.40 10.04
CA TYR A 92 10.71 -2.07 10.49
C TYR A 92 10.71 -0.79 11.31
N PRO A 93 11.62 -0.63 12.29
CA PRO A 93 11.69 0.59 13.07
C PRO A 93 11.91 1.82 12.20
N ASN A 94 11.10 2.86 12.41
CA ASN A 94 11.30 4.19 11.84
C ASN A 94 11.94 5.07 12.90
N VAL A 95 13.15 5.53 12.66
CA VAL A 95 13.91 6.41 13.54
C VAL A 95 13.83 7.82 13.00
N THR A 96 13.20 8.72 13.75
CA THR A 96 13.01 10.11 13.37
C THR A 96 14.01 11.00 14.10
N PHE A 97 14.68 11.88 13.35
CA PHE A 97 15.56 12.92 13.86
C PHE A 97 14.84 14.26 13.70
N ASP A 98 14.35 14.83 14.78
CA ASP A 98 13.70 16.14 14.77
C ASP A 98 13.90 16.82 16.14
N THR A 99 13.30 17.98 16.32
CA THR A 99 13.43 18.82 17.52
C THR A 99 12.26 18.70 18.48
N GLY A 100 11.27 17.84 18.18
CA GLY A 100 10.12 17.60 19.03
C GLY A 100 10.45 16.80 20.30
N PHE A 101 9.44 16.60 21.15
CA PHE A 101 9.53 15.85 22.42
C PHE A 101 10.69 16.21 23.33
N GLY A 102 11.09 17.50 23.35
CA GLY A 102 12.21 17.98 24.18
C GLY A 102 13.60 17.70 23.59
N ASN A 103 13.69 17.27 22.34
CA ASN A 103 14.94 16.99 21.64
C ASN A 103 15.59 18.25 21.01
N ALA A 104 15.12 19.43 21.36
CA ALA A 104 15.70 20.67 20.86
C ALA A 104 17.15 20.85 21.36
N PRO A 105 18.13 21.19 20.50
CA PRO A 105 19.52 21.36 20.88
C PRO A 105 19.84 22.73 21.51
N SER A 106 18.85 23.45 22.01
CA SER A 106 18.96 24.83 22.48
C SER A 106 20.10 25.08 23.49
N SER A 107 20.33 24.13 24.38
CA SER A 107 21.43 24.23 25.39
C SER A 107 22.83 24.06 24.75
N ALA A 108 22.93 23.38 23.62
CA ALA A 108 24.21 23.14 22.92
C ALA A 108 24.51 24.21 21.88
N VAL A 109 23.48 24.88 21.37
CA VAL A 109 23.56 25.77 20.21
C VAL A 109 23.51 27.25 20.61
N GLY A 110 23.06 27.56 21.82
CA GLY A 110 22.92 28.95 22.30
C GLY A 110 21.68 29.67 21.69
N PRO A 111 21.41 30.89 22.11
CA PRO A 111 20.29 31.69 21.62
C PRO A 111 20.52 32.20 20.17
N SER A 112 19.42 32.53 19.50
CA SER A 112 19.45 32.97 18.10
C SER A 112 20.30 34.20 17.86
N GLU A 113 20.36 35.11 18.85
CA GLU A 113 21.17 36.36 18.79
C GLU A 113 22.66 36.07 18.69
N GLN A 114 23.14 34.99 19.32
CA GLN A 114 24.54 34.58 19.25
C GLN A 114 24.91 33.92 17.92
N LEU A 115 23.93 33.35 17.22
CA LEU A 115 24.14 32.71 15.94
C LEU A 115 23.90 33.64 14.75
N GLU A 116 23.41 34.89 14.99
CA GLU A 116 23.06 35.86 13.97
C GLU A 116 22.14 35.32 12.85
N ILE A 117 21.25 34.40 13.23
CA ILE A 117 20.32 33.76 12.31
C ILE A 117 18.86 34.11 12.64
N SER A 118 18.01 34.11 11.62
CA SER A 118 16.58 34.32 11.82
C SER A 118 15.92 33.20 12.63
N THR A 119 14.78 33.45 13.27
CA THR A 119 14.02 32.41 14.00
C THR A 119 13.64 31.26 13.08
N ARG A 120 13.38 31.53 11.80
CA ARG A 120 13.04 30.51 10.80
C ARG A 120 14.26 29.64 10.48
N ASP A 121 15.41 30.26 10.27
CA ASP A 121 16.64 29.55 9.93
C ASP A 121 17.15 28.75 11.13
N ARG A 122 16.90 29.26 12.34
CA ARG A 122 17.22 28.53 13.56
C ARG A 122 16.54 27.15 13.60
N GLN A 123 15.25 27.07 13.29
CA GLN A 123 14.55 25.78 13.29
C GLN A 123 15.17 24.80 12.28
N THR A 124 15.51 25.29 11.10
CA THR A 124 16.21 24.49 10.08
C THR A 124 17.58 24.04 10.57
N PHE A 125 18.33 24.95 11.21
CA PHE A 125 19.65 24.65 11.78
C PHE A 125 19.57 23.58 12.89
N GLU A 126 18.61 23.69 13.80
CA GLU A 126 18.43 22.74 14.91
C GLU A 126 18.08 21.34 14.39
N ARG A 127 17.24 21.22 13.36
CA ARG A 127 16.93 19.96 12.67
C ARG A 127 18.17 19.36 12.05
N LEU A 128 18.91 20.16 11.27
CA LEU A 128 20.15 19.71 10.64
C LEU A 128 21.18 19.27 11.68
N TYR A 129 21.30 20.00 12.79
CA TYR A 129 22.17 19.64 13.91
C TYR A 129 21.80 18.27 14.50
N ASN A 130 20.51 18.02 14.73
CA ASN A 130 20.04 16.73 15.22
C ASN A 130 20.26 15.60 14.21
N ASP A 131 20.02 15.87 12.90
CA ASP A 131 20.28 14.90 11.84
C ASP A 131 21.76 14.51 11.76
N LEU A 132 22.68 15.50 11.81
CA LEU A 132 24.12 15.26 11.74
C LEU A 132 24.71 14.55 12.95
N LEU A 133 24.18 14.82 14.14
CA LEU A 133 24.62 14.18 15.39
C LEU A 133 23.90 12.87 15.68
N GLY A 134 22.91 12.49 14.86
CA GLY A 134 22.10 11.30 15.12
C GLY A 134 21.25 11.41 16.38
N ARG A 135 20.77 12.60 16.75
CA ARG A 135 19.91 12.82 17.91
C ARG A 135 18.49 12.35 17.59
N ILE A 136 18.12 11.24 18.17
CA ILE A 136 16.82 10.59 17.95
C ILE A 136 15.74 11.35 18.72
N GLU A 137 14.68 11.76 18.03
CA GLU A 137 13.45 12.28 18.61
C GLU A 137 12.51 11.14 19.01
N SER A 138 12.28 10.23 18.07
CA SER A 138 11.35 9.12 18.27
C SER A 138 11.73 7.88 17.47
N VAL A 139 11.29 6.73 17.96
CA VAL A 139 11.36 5.46 17.25
C VAL A 139 9.95 4.87 17.22
N GLY A 140 9.42 4.65 16.02
CA GLY A 140 8.12 4.03 15.82
C GLY A 140 8.25 2.71 15.10
N GLN A 141 7.48 1.71 15.50
CA GLN A 141 7.37 0.43 14.81
C GLN A 141 5.96 -0.13 14.90
N THR A 142 5.47 -0.72 13.80
CA THR A 142 4.18 -1.39 13.77
C THR A 142 4.38 -2.90 13.95
N PHE A 143 3.69 -3.47 14.92
CA PHE A 143 3.57 -4.91 15.09
C PHE A 143 2.19 -5.35 14.62
N ASN A 144 2.14 -6.28 13.71
CA ASN A 144 0.88 -6.88 13.30
C ASN A 144 0.42 -7.88 14.36
N SER A 145 -0.89 -7.98 14.55
CA SER A 145 -1.48 -8.90 15.50
C SER A 145 -2.70 -9.60 14.93
N SER A 146 -2.95 -10.82 15.38
CA SER A 146 -4.24 -11.48 15.31
C SER A 146 -5.04 -11.19 16.59
N LEU A 147 -6.24 -11.79 16.72
CA LEU A 147 -7.04 -11.66 17.95
C LEU A 147 -6.34 -12.25 19.19
N THR A 148 -5.38 -13.14 19.01
CA THR A 148 -4.74 -13.92 20.08
C THR A 148 -3.23 -13.76 20.17
N THR A 149 -2.58 -13.24 19.14
CA THR A 149 -1.10 -13.23 19.05
C THR A 149 -0.60 -11.95 18.40
N VAL A 150 0.44 -11.35 18.99
CA VAL A 150 1.25 -10.30 18.36
C VAL A 150 2.39 -10.98 17.62
N PHE A 151 2.54 -10.67 16.33
CA PHE A 151 3.59 -11.24 15.50
C PHE A 151 4.94 -10.56 15.76
N PRO A 152 6.06 -11.26 15.49
CA PRO A 152 7.41 -10.69 15.60
C PRO A 152 7.60 -9.46 14.70
N ALA A 153 8.59 -8.64 15.04
CA ALA A 153 9.03 -7.52 14.20
C ALA A 153 9.35 -7.97 12.77
N GLY A 154 9.01 -7.15 11.79
CA GLY A 154 9.23 -7.47 10.37
C GLY A 154 8.21 -8.43 9.75
N THR A 155 7.22 -8.91 10.51
CA THR A 155 6.14 -9.73 9.95
C THR A 155 5.18 -8.88 9.15
N PRO A 156 4.94 -9.18 7.85
CA PRO A 156 4.04 -8.40 7.02
C PRO A 156 2.59 -8.53 7.47
N ARG A 157 1.80 -7.54 7.09
CA ARG A 157 0.34 -7.61 7.19
C ARG A 157 -0.22 -8.30 5.96
N GLU A 158 -0.80 -9.47 6.16
CA GLU A 158 -1.47 -10.21 5.09
C GLU A 158 -2.99 -10.01 5.18
N ARG A 159 -3.60 -9.75 4.03
CA ARG A 159 -5.07 -9.64 3.92
C ARG A 159 -5.53 -10.35 2.67
N ALA A 160 -6.57 -11.15 2.80
CA ALA A 160 -7.30 -11.75 1.70
C ALA A 160 -8.78 -11.37 1.80
N PHE A 161 -9.34 -10.96 0.68
CA PHE A 161 -10.74 -10.61 0.55
C PHE A 161 -11.32 -11.34 -0.66
N THR A 162 -12.54 -11.87 -0.54
CA THR A 162 -13.25 -12.52 -1.65
C THR A 162 -14.65 -11.92 -1.77
N SER A 163 -15.01 -11.49 -2.97
CA SER A 163 -16.35 -11.04 -3.33
C SER A 163 -16.91 -11.93 -4.45
N ASN A 164 -18.20 -12.23 -4.38
CA ASN A 164 -18.94 -12.86 -5.45
C ASN A 164 -20.08 -11.93 -5.87
N GLU A 165 -20.26 -11.78 -7.17
CA GLU A 165 -21.28 -10.93 -7.80
C GLU A 165 -22.08 -11.81 -8.75
N PHE A 166 -23.42 -11.60 -8.80
CA PHE A 166 -24.37 -12.34 -9.65
C PHE A 166 -25.19 -11.36 -10.46
#